data_eaee6d67402660f19d441ec667d6cc7e
#
_entry.id   eaee6d67402660f19d441ec667d6cc7e
#
_cell.length_a   1.000
_cell.length_b   1.000
_cell.length_c   1.000
_cell.angle_alpha   90.00
_cell.angle_beta   90.00
_cell.angle_gamma   90.00
#
_symmetry.space_group_name_H-M   'P 1'
#
loop_
_entity.id
_entity.type
_entity.pdbx_description
1 polymer ?
#
loop_
_entity_poly.entity_id
_entity_poly.type
_entity_poly.pdbx_seq_one_letter_code
_entity_poly.pdbx_strand_id
1 'polypeptide(L)'
;MSEIDVRLRPRPRGWARLPVLDPAQAAVVEAARHRDVIARGAPSSGRTTVALAVLAEAVSGGRSAVLLVPDRGRADHLAPRVQVLAPNAVRPVRTPASFAYQVVSTWRTQRRSPLGPVELVTGSAQDQAIARLIESVPAPWPDQIPAQMRAMPAFRAELRNLFARAGEAGMDGGALIAAGERFGQGQWVAAGHLLRELLDASVTGAECPGALRVDLSRIQALAAD
;
A
#
# COMPACT_ATOMS: atom_id res chain seq x y z
N MET A 1 26.95 25.09 24.65
CA MET A 1 25.78 24.43 24.03
C MET A 1 25.17 25.46 23.09
N SER A 2 25.25 25.23 21.79
CA SER A 2 24.67 26.13 20.78
C SER A 2 23.17 25.89 20.74
N GLU A 3 22.41 26.93 21.02
CA GLU A 3 20.92 26.90 20.93
C GLU A 3 20.56 26.81 19.41
N ILE A 4 19.87 25.74 19.02
CA ILE A 4 19.40 25.59 17.64
C ILE A 4 18.07 26.34 17.52
N ASP A 5 18.10 27.53 16.91
CA ASP A 5 16.88 28.31 16.60
C ASP A 5 16.16 27.68 15.39
N VAL A 6 15.09 26.91 15.65
CA VAL A 6 14.25 26.30 14.62
C VAL A 6 13.09 27.23 14.29
N ARG A 7 13.16 27.88 13.12
CA ARG A 7 12.06 28.72 12.62
C ARG A 7 11.23 28.01 11.57
N LEU A 8 9.95 27.81 11.87
CA LEU A 8 8.98 27.34 10.90
C LEU A 8 8.72 28.44 9.87
N ARG A 9 9.06 28.20 8.61
CA ARG A 9 8.69 29.09 7.51
C ARG A 9 7.32 28.72 6.97
N PRO A 10 6.39 29.69 6.82
CA PRO A 10 5.13 29.42 6.13
C PRO A 10 5.40 28.98 4.69
N ARG A 11 4.66 27.98 4.21
CA ARG A 11 4.78 27.52 2.82
C ARG A 11 4.45 28.65 1.85
N PRO A 12 5.23 28.83 0.77
CA PRO A 12 4.94 29.86 -0.22
C PRO A 12 3.53 29.71 -0.81
N ARG A 13 2.76 30.79 -0.88
CA ARG A 13 1.40 30.80 -1.44
C ARG A 13 1.32 30.31 -2.91
N GLY A 14 2.40 30.40 -3.68
CA GLY A 14 2.49 29.86 -5.04
C GLY A 14 2.34 28.33 -5.16
N TRP A 15 2.38 27.64 -4.03
CA TRP A 15 2.20 26.18 -3.97
C TRP A 15 0.76 25.72 -4.22
N ALA A 16 -0.21 26.62 -4.06
CA ALA A 16 -1.64 26.34 -4.18
C ALA A 16 -2.17 26.40 -5.62
N ARG A 17 -1.33 26.81 -6.60
CA ARG A 17 -1.74 26.85 -8.01
C ARG A 17 -0.99 25.82 -8.81
N LEU A 18 -1.67 25.21 -9.79
CA LEU A 18 -0.98 24.43 -10.81
C LEU A 18 -0.12 25.39 -11.64
N PRO A 19 1.12 25.02 -11.98
CA PRO A 19 1.88 25.76 -12.98
C PRO A 19 1.14 25.71 -14.32
N VAL A 20 1.42 26.67 -15.19
CA VAL A 20 0.92 26.63 -16.57
C VAL A 20 1.43 25.35 -17.22
N LEU A 21 0.50 24.58 -17.78
CA LEU A 21 0.84 23.36 -18.49
C LEU A 21 1.45 23.70 -19.84
N ASP A 22 2.51 23.01 -20.23
CA ASP A 22 2.99 23.07 -21.60
C ASP A 22 2.01 22.37 -22.57
N PRO A 23 2.15 22.58 -23.90
CA PRO A 23 1.20 21.98 -24.86
C PRO A 23 1.10 20.45 -24.78
N ALA A 24 2.20 19.75 -24.49
CA ALA A 24 2.20 18.29 -24.36
C ALA A 24 1.47 17.84 -23.07
N GLN A 25 1.70 18.53 -21.98
CA GLN A 25 0.99 18.28 -20.71
C GLN A 25 -0.51 18.57 -20.85
N ALA A 26 -0.88 19.66 -21.50
CA ALA A 26 -2.29 20.02 -21.76
C ALA A 26 -2.99 18.96 -22.62
N ALA A 27 -2.30 18.46 -23.65
CA ALA A 27 -2.84 17.38 -24.50
C ALA A 27 -3.10 16.08 -23.73
N VAL A 28 -2.25 15.74 -22.76
CA VAL A 28 -2.45 14.57 -21.89
C VAL A 28 -3.68 14.77 -20.99
N VAL A 29 -3.85 15.94 -20.39
CA VAL A 29 -5.01 16.28 -19.56
C VAL A 29 -6.30 16.20 -20.37
N GLU A 30 -6.32 16.76 -21.57
CA GLU A 30 -7.47 16.69 -22.47
C GLU A 30 -7.81 15.25 -22.86
N ALA A 31 -6.80 14.46 -23.25
CA ALA A 31 -7.00 13.05 -23.58
C ALA A 31 -7.59 12.24 -22.42
N ALA A 32 -7.19 12.54 -21.18
CA ALA A 32 -7.66 11.84 -19.98
C ALA A 32 -9.15 12.10 -19.65
N ARG A 33 -9.79 13.05 -20.31
CA ARG A 33 -11.26 13.26 -20.21
C ARG A 33 -12.06 12.16 -20.91
N HIS A 34 -11.51 11.60 -21.96
CA HIS A 34 -12.25 10.77 -22.91
C HIS A 34 -11.75 9.32 -23.00
N ARG A 35 -10.55 9.02 -22.49
CA ARG A 35 -9.92 7.71 -22.60
C ARG A 35 -8.87 7.48 -21.52
N ASP A 36 -8.47 6.23 -21.34
CA ASP A 36 -7.32 5.86 -20.53
C ASP A 36 -6.02 6.36 -21.16
N VAL A 37 -5.14 6.92 -20.33
CA VAL A 37 -3.89 7.53 -20.79
C VAL A 37 -2.72 7.03 -19.97
N ILE A 38 -1.65 6.61 -20.66
CA ILE A 38 -0.36 6.32 -20.06
C ILE A 38 0.61 7.44 -20.43
N ALA A 39 0.93 8.32 -19.45
CA ALA A 39 1.89 9.39 -19.63
C ALA A 39 3.30 8.93 -19.22
N ARG A 40 4.22 8.89 -20.18
CA ARG A 40 5.64 8.60 -19.94
C ARG A 40 6.46 9.87 -20.10
N GLY A 41 7.50 10.03 -19.28
CA GLY A 41 8.39 11.20 -19.36
C GLY A 41 9.60 11.04 -18.47
N ALA A 42 10.63 11.81 -18.74
CA ALA A 42 11.85 11.88 -17.94
C ALA A 42 11.57 12.33 -16.48
N PRO A 43 12.46 12.10 -15.54
CA PRO A 43 12.41 12.75 -14.23
C PRO A 43 12.20 14.26 -14.38
N SER A 44 11.39 14.84 -13.51
CA SER A 44 11.05 16.29 -13.52
C SER A 44 10.29 16.83 -14.73
N SER A 45 9.80 15.96 -15.64
CA SER A 45 8.98 16.37 -16.81
C SER A 45 7.54 16.82 -16.46
N GLY A 46 7.21 16.98 -15.19
CA GLY A 46 5.90 17.46 -14.77
C GLY A 46 4.80 16.39 -14.68
N ARG A 47 5.13 15.09 -14.72
CA ARG A 47 4.12 14.01 -14.59
C ARG A 47 3.19 14.17 -13.39
N THR A 48 3.73 14.57 -12.24
CA THR A 48 2.92 14.86 -11.04
C THR A 48 1.99 16.06 -11.25
N THR A 49 2.46 17.08 -11.96
CA THR A 49 1.64 18.26 -12.31
C THR A 49 0.46 17.86 -13.19
N VAL A 50 0.70 17.05 -14.20
CA VAL A 50 -0.36 16.50 -15.06
C VAL A 50 -1.36 15.67 -14.27
N ALA A 51 -0.89 14.77 -13.40
CA ALA A 51 -1.77 13.96 -12.54
C ALA A 51 -2.64 14.83 -11.61
N LEU A 52 -2.08 15.88 -11.04
CA LEU A 52 -2.83 16.85 -10.23
C LEU A 52 -3.84 17.65 -11.06
N ALA A 53 -3.50 18.01 -12.29
CA ALA A 53 -4.41 18.72 -13.19
C ALA A 53 -5.61 17.83 -13.57
N VAL A 54 -5.36 16.58 -13.96
CA VAL A 54 -6.42 15.59 -14.25
C VAL A 54 -7.33 15.36 -13.04
N LEU A 55 -6.75 15.22 -11.83
CA LEU A 55 -7.53 15.06 -10.60
C LEU A 55 -8.42 16.29 -10.33
N ALA A 56 -7.82 17.49 -10.37
CA ALA A 56 -8.54 18.74 -10.11
C ALA A 56 -9.69 18.95 -11.09
N GLU A 57 -9.47 18.64 -12.35
CA GLU A 57 -10.47 18.74 -13.40
C GLU A 57 -11.60 17.71 -13.23
N ALA A 58 -11.27 16.47 -12.92
CA ALA A 58 -12.27 15.44 -12.65
C ALA A 58 -13.19 15.84 -11.49
N VAL A 59 -12.62 16.34 -10.38
CA VAL A 59 -13.39 16.79 -9.23
C VAL A 59 -14.21 18.03 -9.52
N SER A 60 -13.67 19.00 -10.25
CA SER A 60 -14.41 20.19 -10.69
C SER A 60 -15.60 19.86 -11.60
N GLY A 61 -15.46 18.80 -12.40
CA GLY A 61 -16.53 18.24 -13.21
C GLY A 61 -17.52 17.34 -12.45
N GLY A 62 -17.47 17.32 -11.11
CA GLY A 62 -18.38 16.53 -10.26
C GLY A 62 -18.08 15.02 -10.20
N ARG A 63 -16.96 14.59 -10.76
CA ARG A 63 -16.55 13.17 -10.73
C ARG A 63 -15.78 12.85 -9.42
N SER A 64 -16.00 11.66 -8.88
CA SER A 64 -15.13 11.13 -7.83
C SER A 64 -13.79 10.71 -8.44
N ALA A 65 -12.69 11.22 -7.88
CA ALA A 65 -11.35 10.89 -8.37
C ALA A 65 -10.38 10.67 -7.22
N VAL A 66 -9.44 9.76 -7.41
CA VAL A 66 -8.40 9.41 -6.43
C VAL A 66 -7.04 9.41 -7.13
N LEU A 67 -6.06 10.05 -6.51
CA LEU A 67 -4.67 10.02 -6.92
C LEU A 67 -3.95 8.94 -6.10
N LEU A 68 -3.58 7.84 -6.75
CA LEU A 68 -2.76 6.81 -6.13
C LEU A 68 -1.28 7.17 -6.23
N VAL A 69 -0.58 7.07 -5.11
CA VAL A 69 0.85 7.37 -4.99
C VAL A 69 1.60 6.20 -4.36
N PRO A 70 2.89 5.99 -4.70
CA PRO A 70 3.64 4.81 -4.28
C PRO A 70 3.73 4.63 -2.76
N ASP A 71 3.88 5.72 -2.02
CA ASP A 71 4.18 5.68 -0.60
C ASP A 71 3.46 6.79 0.19
N ARG A 72 3.45 6.61 1.52
CA ARG A 72 2.79 7.53 2.44
C ARG A 72 3.45 8.91 2.48
N GLY A 73 4.77 8.98 2.42
CA GLY A 73 5.49 10.26 2.42
C GLY A 73 5.06 11.14 1.24
N ARG A 74 4.88 10.51 0.06
CA ARG A 74 4.39 11.20 -1.12
C ARG A 74 2.92 11.59 -1.00
N ALA A 75 2.10 10.76 -0.38
CA ALA A 75 0.70 11.09 -0.08
C ALA A 75 0.62 12.31 0.85
N ASP A 76 1.34 12.29 1.95
CA ASP A 76 1.38 13.39 2.92
C ASP A 76 1.93 14.70 2.32
N HIS A 77 2.91 14.58 1.40
CA HIS A 77 3.46 15.73 0.68
C HIS A 77 2.44 16.36 -0.30
N LEU A 78 1.64 15.56 -0.99
CA LEU A 78 0.71 16.04 -2.01
C LEU A 78 -0.67 16.42 -1.43
N ALA A 79 -1.10 15.80 -0.33
CA ALA A 79 -2.43 16.01 0.24
C ALA A 79 -2.78 17.49 0.49
N PRO A 80 -1.91 18.35 1.08
CA PRO A 80 -2.22 19.76 1.28
C PRO A 80 -2.40 20.52 -0.04
N ARG A 81 -1.66 20.14 -1.09
CA ARG A 81 -1.78 20.77 -2.40
C ARG A 81 -3.08 20.38 -3.09
N VAL A 82 -3.44 19.11 -3.02
CA VAL A 82 -4.70 18.63 -3.59
C VAL A 82 -5.89 19.21 -2.84
N GLN A 83 -5.82 19.41 -1.53
CA GLN A 83 -6.89 20.03 -0.76
C GLN A 83 -7.20 21.45 -1.24
N VAL A 84 -6.21 22.18 -1.72
CA VAL A 84 -6.42 23.53 -2.29
C VAL A 84 -6.95 23.46 -3.73
N LEU A 85 -6.45 22.52 -4.54
CA LEU A 85 -6.86 22.37 -5.94
C LEU A 85 -8.25 21.73 -6.11
N ALA A 86 -8.62 20.88 -5.18
CA ALA A 86 -9.88 20.13 -5.19
C ALA A 86 -10.47 20.08 -3.76
N PRO A 87 -10.98 21.21 -3.22
CA PRO A 87 -11.42 21.32 -1.81
C PRO A 87 -12.58 20.39 -1.47
N ASN A 88 -13.40 20.02 -2.44
CA ASN A 88 -14.54 19.14 -2.26
C ASN A 88 -14.18 17.64 -2.32
N ALA A 89 -12.92 17.30 -2.63
CA ALA A 89 -12.50 15.91 -2.69
C ALA A 89 -12.23 15.35 -1.29
N VAL A 90 -12.84 14.22 -0.98
CA VAL A 90 -12.65 13.53 0.31
C VAL A 90 -11.45 12.59 0.23
N ARG A 91 -10.36 12.96 0.91
CA ARG A 91 -9.10 12.16 0.93
C ARG A 91 -8.66 11.69 -0.46
N PRO A 92 -8.45 12.60 -1.41
CA PRO A 92 -8.23 12.24 -2.80
C PRO A 92 -6.83 11.69 -3.09
N VAL A 93 -5.88 11.77 -2.15
CA VAL A 93 -4.52 11.22 -2.31
C VAL A 93 -4.35 10.02 -1.39
N ARG A 94 -4.00 8.87 -1.95
CA ARG A 94 -3.88 7.60 -1.22
C ARG A 94 -2.74 6.74 -1.75
N THR A 95 -2.25 5.85 -0.92
CA THR A 95 -1.48 4.69 -1.40
C THR A 95 -2.43 3.59 -1.87
N PRO A 96 -1.99 2.68 -2.77
CA PRO A 96 -2.80 1.53 -3.20
C PRO A 96 -3.36 0.74 -2.02
N ALA A 97 -2.53 0.42 -1.02
CA ALA A 97 -2.97 -0.29 0.18
C ALA A 97 -4.04 0.48 0.99
N SER A 98 -3.89 1.81 1.15
CA SER A 98 -4.89 2.64 1.83
C SER A 98 -6.22 2.71 1.06
N PHE A 99 -6.15 2.71 -0.26
CA PHE A 99 -7.33 2.69 -1.12
C PHE A 99 -8.04 1.34 -1.03
N ALA A 100 -7.30 0.24 -1.18
CA ALA A 100 -7.81 -1.12 -1.06
C ALA A 100 -8.48 -1.37 0.30
N TYR A 101 -7.85 -0.93 1.39
CA TYR A 101 -8.46 -0.99 2.73
C TYR A 101 -9.82 -0.28 2.78
N GLN A 102 -9.92 0.91 2.18
CA GLN A 102 -11.20 1.62 2.13
C GLN A 102 -12.26 0.86 1.34
N VAL A 103 -11.90 0.30 0.18
CA VAL A 103 -12.81 -0.48 -0.66
C VAL A 103 -13.38 -1.65 0.13
N VAL A 104 -12.50 -2.47 0.72
CA VAL A 104 -12.89 -3.64 1.52
C VAL A 104 -13.73 -3.24 2.72
N SER A 105 -13.33 -2.20 3.47
CA SER A 105 -14.07 -1.73 4.64
C SER A 105 -15.46 -1.22 4.28
N THR A 106 -15.59 -0.44 3.19
CA THR A 106 -16.86 0.08 2.72
C THR A 106 -17.78 -1.05 2.25
N TRP A 107 -17.25 -1.97 1.45
CA TRP A 107 -17.99 -3.12 0.95
C TRP A 107 -18.56 -3.99 2.10
N ARG A 108 -17.74 -4.26 3.13
CA ARG A 108 -18.18 -5.03 4.30
C ARG A 108 -19.23 -4.31 5.12
N THR A 109 -19.08 -3.01 5.32
CA THR A 109 -20.08 -2.19 6.03
C THR A 109 -21.41 -2.19 5.29
N GLN A 110 -21.39 -2.00 3.97
CA GLN A 110 -22.61 -1.99 3.15
C GLN A 110 -23.33 -3.34 3.13
N ARG A 111 -22.58 -4.44 3.11
CA ARG A 111 -23.15 -5.79 3.09
C ARG A 111 -23.46 -6.35 4.48
N ARG A 112 -23.27 -5.57 5.55
CA ARG A 112 -23.47 -6.02 6.94
C ARG A 112 -22.81 -7.38 7.17
N SER A 113 -21.56 -7.54 6.73
CA SER A 113 -20.85 -8.81 6.79
C SER A 113 -20.84 -9.39 8.21
N PRO A 114 -21.17 -10.67 8.40
CA PRO A 114 -21.13 -11.31 9.71
C PRO A 114 -19.73 -11.39 10.31
N LEU A 115 -18.70 -11.18 9.48
CA LEU A 115 -17.30 -11.21 9.91
C LEU A 115 -16.83 -9.89 10.60
N GLY A 116 -17.74 -8.95 10.87
CA GLY A 116 -17.41 -7.71 11.57
C GLY A 116 -16.52 -6.73 10.77
N PRO A 117 -15.97 -5.70 11.42
CA PRO A 117 -15.11 -4.71 10.78
C PRO A 117 -13.77 -5.30 10.36
N VAL A 118 -13.13 -4.65 9.39
CA VAL A 118 -11.75 -4.96 9.01
C VAL A 118 -10.80 -4.31 10.02
N GLU A 119 -9.98 -5.11 10.69
CA GLU A 119 -8.91 -4.64 11.58
C GLU A 119 -7.56 -4.76 10.87
N LEU A 120 -6.86 -3.64 10.73
CA LEU A 120 -5.52 -3.63 10.14
C LEU A 120 -4.48 -3.99 11.19
N VAL A 121 -3.82 -5.13 11.01
CA VAL A 121 -2.71 -5.55 11.86
C VAL A 121 -1.44 -4.82 11.43
N THR A 122 -0.89 -3.95 12.30
CA THR A 122 0.29 -3.14 12.00
C THR A 122 1.27 -3.09 13.18
N GLY A 123 2.49 -2.65 12.93
CA GLY A 123 3.49 -2.38 13.96
C GLY A 123 3.87 -3.61 14.78
N SER A 124 3.85 -3.47 16.11
CA SER A 124 4.27 -4.52 17.03
C SER A 124 3.38 -5.76 16.98
N ALA A 125 2.08 -5.61 16.75
CA ALA A 125 1.17 -6.74 16.63
C ALA A 125 1.49 -7.61 15.40
N GLN A 126 1.85 -6.98 14.27
CA GLN A 126 2.29 -7.70 13.08
C GLN A 126 3.64 -8.40 13.31
N ASP A 127 4.60 -7.73 13.98
CA ASP A 127 5.90 -8.33 14.31
C ASP A 127 5.75 -9.53 15.23
N GLN A 128 4.90 -9.45 16.26
CA GLN A 128 4.59 -10.56 17.14
C GLN A 128 3.90 -11.73 16.44
N ALA A 129 2.98 -11.45 15.50
CA ALA A 129 2.33 -12.48 14.69
C ALA A 129 3.34 -13.24 13.83
N ILE A 130 4.27 -12.54 13.20
CA ILE A 130 5.35 -13.16 12.42
C ILE A 130 6.31 -13.95 13.31
N ALA A 131 6.66 -13.45 14.50
CA ALA A 131 7.50 -14.18 15.43
C ALA A 131 6.85 -15.52 15.83
N ARG A 132 5.57 -15.51 16.18
CA ARG A 132 4.81 -16.73 16.49
C ARG A 132 4.74 -17.70 15.31
N LEU A 133 4.54 -17.21 14.09
CA LEU A 133 4.54 -18.06 12.90
C LEU A 133 5.88 -18.76 12.69
N ILE A 134 7.00 -18.04 12.85
CA ILE A 134 8.34 -18.61 12.74
C ILE A 134 8.57 -19.72 13.76
N GLU A 135 8.04 -19.57 14.97
CA GLU A 135 8.18 -20.54 16.06
C GLU A 135 7.25 -21.74 15.90
N SER A 136 6.02 -21.54 15.44
CA SER A 136 4.97 -22.57 15.43
C SER A 136 4.88 -23.35 14.13
N VAL A 137 5.27 -22.74 12.99
CA VAL A 137 5.12 -23.37 11.69
C VAL A 137 6.43 -24.06 11.27
N PRO A 138 6.43 -25.38 11.13
CA PRO A 138 7.59 -26.10 10.59
C PRO A 138 7.78 -25.73 9.11
N ALA A 139 8.91 -25.11 8.81
CA ALA A 139 9.25 -24.71 7.45
C ALA A 139 10.69 -25.14 7.12
N PRO A 140 10.97 -25.56 5.88
CA PRO A 140 12.28 -26.06 5.44
C PRO A 140 13.27 -24.92 5.23
N TRP A 141 13.72 -24.27 6.32
CA TRP A 141 14.70 -23.21 6.25
C TRP A 141 16.07 -23.75 5.81
N PRO A 142 16.76 -23.06 4.89
CA PRO A 142 18.14 -23.39 4.55
C PRO A 142 19.07 -23.28 5.76
N ASP A 143 20.13 -24.11 5.81
CA ASP A 143 21.11 -24.14 6.90
C ASP A 143 21.77 -22.77 7.15
N GLN A 144 21.90 -21.94 6.10
CA GLN A 144 22.42 -20.58 6.16
C GLN A 144 21.53 -19.61 6.96
N ILE A 145 20.28 -20.01 7.26
CA ILE A 145 19.31 -19.22 8.02
C ILE A 145 18.96 -19.96 9.33
N PRO A 146 19.89 -19.98 10.29
CA PRO A 146 19.69 -20.69 11.56
C PRO A 146 18.63 -20.00 12.45
N ALA A 147 18.15 -20.70 13.49
CA ALA A 147 17.10 -20.20 14.37
C ALA A 147 17.42 -18.84 15.00
N GLN A 148 18.70 -18.60 15.35
CA GLN A 148 19.14 -17.32 15.93
C GLN A 148 18.91 -16.14 14.95
N MET A 149 19.18 -16.36 13.65
CA MET A 149 18.93 -15.34 12.63
C MET A 149 17.44 -15.08 12.46
N ARG A 150 16.61 -16.12 12.48
CA ARG A 150 15.15 -15.99 12.32
C ARG A 150 14.49 -15.27 13.51
N ALA A 151 15.10 -15.33 14.70
CA ALA A 151 14.66 -14.60 15.88
C ALA A 151 14.96 -13.08 15.83
N MET A 152 15.83 -12.63 14.92
CA MET A 152 16.21 -11.22 14.84
C MET A 152 15.08 -10.34 14.28
N PRO A 153 14.86 -9.13 14.86
CA PRO A 153 13.87 -8.19 14.35
C PRO A 153 14.05 -7.82 12.87
N ALA A 154 15.31 -7.70 12.42
CA ALA A 154 15.63 -7.43 11.03
C ALA A 154 15.14 -8.54 10.08
N PHE A 155 15.29 -9.80 10.47
CA PHE A 155 14.80 -10.92 9.67
C PHE A 155 13.27 -10.90 9.55
N ARG A 156 12.56 -10.64 10.65
CA ARG A 156 11.09 -10.49 10.63
C ARG A 156 10.64 -9.33 9.76
N ALA A 157 11.39 -8.23 9.76
CA ALA A 157 11.10 -7.10 8.87
C ALA A 157 11.26 -7.47 7.39
N GLU A 158 12.31 -8.21 7.01
CA GLU A 158 12.51 -8.69 5.65
C GLU A 158 11.44 -9.71 5.24
N LEU A 159 11.05 -10.60 6.12
CA LEU A 159 9.97 -11.56 5.86
C LEU A 159 8.63 -10.84 5.62
N ARG A 160 8.33 -9.81 6.41
CA ARG A 160 7.17 -8.95 6.22
C ARG A 160 7.19 -8.22 4.88
N ASN A 161 8.35 -7.71 4.47
CA ASN A 161 8.52 -7.07 3.18
C ASN A 161 8.32 -8.07 2.02
N LEU A 162 8.81 -9.31 2.18
CA LEU A 162 8.59 -10.38 1.20
C LEU A 162 7.10 -10.70 1.06
N PHE A 163 6.37 -10.84 2.17
CA PHE A 163 4.92 -11.09 2.14
C PHE A 163 4.14 -9.94 1.50
N ALA A 164 4.52 -8.70 1.80
CA ALA A 164 3.91 -7.54 1.15
C ALA A 164 4.10 -7.56 -0.37
N ARG A 165 5.32 -7.84 -0.84
CA ARG A 165 5.61 -7.94 -2.29
C ARG A 165 4.92 -9.13 -2.95
N ALA A 166 4.83 -10.27 -2.28
CA ALA A 166 4.07 -11.42 -2.77
C ALA A 166 2.60 -11.05 -2.95
N GLY A 167 1.99 -10.39 -1.97
CA GLY A 167 0.61 -9.90 -2.07
C GLY A 167 0.40 -8.88 -3.19
N GLU A 168 1.35 -7.93 -3.38
CA GLU A 168 1.33 -6.98 -4.50
C GLU A 168 1.40 -7.67 -5.87
N ALA A 169 2.09 -8.81 -5.95
CA ALA A 169 2.20 -9.64 -7.14
C ALA A 169 1.04 -10.66 -7.30
N GLY A 170 0.06 -10.66 -6.39
CA GLY A 170 -1.03 -11.63 -6.38
C GLY A 170 -0.57 -13.07 -6.07
N MET A 171 0.58 -13.23 -5.40
CA MET A 171 1.12 -14.54 -5.04
C MET A 171 0.62 -14.96 -3.65
N ASP A 172 0.05 -16.14 -3.57
CA ASP A 172 -0.22 -16.83 -2.31
C ASP A 172 1.00 -17.64 -1.83
N GLY A 173 0.85 -18.36 -0.70
CA GLY A 173 1.92 -19.19 -0.16
C GLY A 173 2.35 -20.32 -1.10
N GLY A 174 1.41 -20.91 -1.83
CA GLY A 174 1.68 -21.95 -2.82
C GLY A 174 2.49 -21.45 -4.00
N ALA A 175 2.10 -20.30 -4.56
CA ALA A 175 2.83 -19.64 -5.63
C ALA A 175 4.24 -19.22 -5.21
N LEU A 176 4.43 -18.78 -3.96
CA LEU A 176 5.75 -18.44 -3.43
C LEU A 176 6.63 -19.66 -3.25
N ILE A 177 6.09 -20.82 -2.80
CA ILE A 177 6.79 -22.10 -2.75
C ILE A 177 7.26 -22.49 -4.13
N ALA A 178 6.35 -22.54 -5.12
CA ALA A 178 6.67 -22.92 -6.48
C ALA A 178 7.75 -22.01 -7.13
N ALA A 179 7.68 -20.71 -6.84
CA ALA A 179 8.73 -19.77 -7.27
C ALA A 179 10.08 -20.08 -6.60
N GLY A 180 10.08 -20.37 -5.30
CA GLY A 180 11.27 -20.76 -4.56
C GLY A 180 11.94 -22.01 -5.13
N GLU A 181 11.18 -23.05 -5.43
CA GLU A 181 11.65 -24.27 -6.05
C GLU A 181 12.20 -24.01 -7.46
N ARG A 182 11.46 -23.27 -8.29
CA ARG A 182 11.86 -22.95 -9.66
C ARG A 182 13.16 -22.18 -9.75
N PHE A 183 13.42 -21.26 -8.81
CA PHE A 183 14.59 -20.38 -8.82
C PHE A 183 15.69 -20.82 -7.83
N GLY A 184 15.54 -21.98 -7.18
CA GLY A 184 16.50 -22.48 -6.19
C GLY A 184 16.62 -21.60 -4.94
N GLN A 185 15.54 -20.90 -4.57
CA GLN A 185 15.51 -20.00 -3.42
C GLN A 185 14.82 -20.66 -2.22
N GLY A 186 15.55 -21.49 -1.49
CA GLY A 186 15.01 -22.25 -0.35
C GLY A 186 14.35 -21.38 0.70
N GLN A 187 14.83 -20.15 0.91
CA GLN A 187 14.20 -19.19 1.80
C GLN A 187 12.80 -18.76 1.35
N TRP A 188 12.51 -18.73 0.04
CA TRP A 188 11.16 -18.45 -0.46
C TRP A 188 10.23 -19.64 -0.26
N VAL A 189 10.76 -20.86 -0.36
CA VAL A 189 10.00 -22.07 -0.05
C VAL A 189 9.56 -22.04 1.42
N ALA A 190 10.49 -21.81 2.34
CA ALA A 190 10.18 -21.71 3.76
C ALA A 190 9.19 -20.56 4.07
N ALA A 191 9.43 -19.38 3.50
CA ALA A 191 8.54 -18.23 3.64
C ALA A 191 7.13 -18.51 3.08
N GLY A 192 7.03 -19.26 1.99
CA GLY A 192 5.74 -19.64 1.40
C GLY A 192 4.89 -20.52 2.31
N HIS A 193 5.52 -21.42 3.07
CA HIS A 193 4.82 -22.21 4.10
C HIS A 193 4.24 -21.28 5.20
N LEU A 194 5.01 -20.30 5.67
CA LEU A 194 4.54 -19.34 6.65
C LEU A 194 3.43 -18.44 6.09
N LEU A 195 3.56 -18.00 4.83
CA LEU A 195 2.55 -17.15 4.19
C LEU A 195 1.20 -17.89 4.05
N ARG A 196 1.23 -19.17 3.70
CA ARG A 196 0.03 -20.00 3.61
C ARG A 196 -0.69 -20.06 4.95
N GLU A 197 0.04 -20.37 6.02
CA GLU A 197 -0.53 -20.44 7.37
C GLU A 197 -1.07 -19.08 7.84
N LEU A 198 -0.35 -17.99 7.54
CA LEU A 198 -0.81 -16.64 7.84
C LEU A 198 -2.14 -16.32 7.13
N LEU A 199 -2.28 -16.72 5.87
CA LEU A 199 -3.50 -16.50 5.10
C LEU A 199 -4.67 -17.35 5.64
N ASP A 200 -4.42 -18.60 5.97
CA ASP A 200 -5.43 -19.53 6.53
C ASP A 200 -5.89 -19.05 7.91
N ALA A 201 -5.00 -18.66 8.80
CA ALA A 201 -5.35 -18.09 10.11
C ALA A 201 -6.17 -16.80 9.99
N SER A 202 -5.89 -15.96 8.98
CA SER A 202 -6.65 -14.73 8.73
C SER A 202 -8.07 -14.99 8.24
N VAL A 203 -8.33 -16.13 7.58
CA VAL A 203 -9.68 -16.52 7.13
C VAL A 203 -10.51 -17.06 8.28
N THR A 204 -9.91 -17.85 9.16
CA THR A 204 -10.62 -18.56 10.22
C THR A 204 -11.01 -17.68 11.40
N GLY A 205 -10.45 -16.45 11.52
CA GLY A 205 -10.80 -15.52 12.60
C GLY A 205 -10.44 -16.05 14.00
N ALA A 206 -9.48 -16.95 14.10
CA ALA A 206 -9.22 -17.75 15.29
C ALA A 206 -8.83 -16.94 16.54
N GLU A 207 -8.38 -15.70 16.39
CA GLU A 207 -7.93 -14.88 17.52
C GLU A 207 -8.90 -13.75 17.95
N CYS A 208 -9.92 -13.41 17.12
CA CYS A 208 -10.93 -12.41 17.49
C CYS A 208 -12.27 -12.75 16.83
N PRO A 209 -13.23 -13.33 17.58
CA PRO A 209 -14.59 -13.55 17.06
C PRO A 209 -15.21 -12.21 16.62
N GLY A 210 -15.53 -12.08 15.34
CA GLY A 210 -16.24 -10.92 14.78
C GLY A 210 -15.40 -9.86 14.09
N ALA A 211 -14.06 -9.97 14.00
CA ALA A 211 -13.22 -9.05 13.23
C ALA A 211 -12.34 -9.80 12.22
N LEU A 212 -12.27 -9.32 10.99
CA LEU A 212 -11.29 -9.78 10.01
C LEU A 212 -9.98 -9.03 10.24
N ARG A 213 -8.97 -9.72 10.72
CA ARG A 213 -7.61 -9.18 10.82
C ARG A 213 -6.89 -9.41 9.51
N VAL A 214 -6.46 -8.33 8.88
CA VAL A 214 -5.74 -8.36 7.60
C VAL A 214 -4.48 -7.53 7.70
N ASP A 215 -3.42 -8.01 7.10
CA ASP A 215 -2.24 -7.19 6.85
C ASP A 215 -2.34 -6.48 5.48
N LEU A 216 -1.37 -5.61 5.19
CA LEU A 216 -1.36 -4.83 3.96
C LEU A 216 -1.29 -5.70 2.70
N SER A 217 -0.64 -6.86 2.76
CA SER A 217 -0.49 -7.76 1.61
C SER A 217 -1.83 -8.35 1.18
N ARG A 218 -2.69 -8.67 2.15
CA ARG A 218 -4.00 -9.24 1.88
C ARG A 218 -5.06 -8.22 1.48
N ILE A 219 -4.95 -6.97 1.95
CA ILE A 219 -5.92 -5.93 1.57
C ILE A 219 -5.95 -5.73 0.06
N GLN A 220 -4.81 -5.79 -0.61
CA GLN A 220 -4.74 -5.61 -2.05
C GLN A 220 -5.38 -6.79 -2.80
N ALA A 221 -5.16 -8.02 -2.35
CA ALA A 221 -5.80 -9.20 -2.92
C ALA A 221 -7.33 -9.16 -2.76
N LEU A 222 -7.83 -8.82 -1.57
CA LEU A 222 -9.26 -8.72 -1.28
C LEU A 222 -9.98 -7.59 -2.02
N ALA A 223 -9.26 -6.58 -2.48
CA ALA A 223 -9.83 -5.46 -3.23
C ALA A 223 -9.87 -5.71 -4.74
N ALA A 224 -9.22 -6.77 -5.22
CA ALA A 224 -9.19 -7.18 -6.62
C ALA A 224 -10.35 -8.12 -7.01
N ASP A 225 -10.95 -8.79 -6.01
CA ASP A 225 -12.16 -9.63 -6.11
C ASP A 225 -13.44 -8.76 -5.96
#